data_b40b9b283f02d1119dfdf97cf292c106
#
_entry.id   b40b9b283f02d1119dfdf97cf292c106
#
_cell.length_a   1.000
_cell.length_b   1.000
_cell.length_c   1.000
_cell.angle_alpha   90.00
_cell.angle_beta   90.00
_cell.angle_gamma   90.00
#
_symmetry.space_group_name_H-M   'P 1'
#
loop_
_entity.id
_entity.type
_entity.pdbx_description
1 polymer ?
#
loop_
_entity_poly.entity_id
_entity_poly.type
_entity_poly.pdbx_seq_one_letter_code
_entity_poly.pdbx_strand_id
1 'polypeptide(L)'
;MKYVGFALLAIVGIIVALLLIALIRTLFTKPKTSTYAPDPDPEKARAYAEKLSAMVQVNTVASNEDRRTEAFLDFHKVLAALFPRVHQHLEKVEIDGNLLYRWQGTSADKPIVLMAHQDVVPAEGEWIHEPFSGDIEGGFVWGSRHGGHQVLPDGHLPVY
;
A
#
# COMPACT_ATOMS: atom_id res chain seq x y z
N MET A 1 -21.71 31.76 38.76
CA MET A 1 -20.41 31.93 38.07
C MET A 1 -19.26 31.11 38.71
N LYS A 2 -19.13 31.03 40.06
CA LYS A 2 -18.06 30.26 40.73
C LYS A 2 -18.02 28.77 40.35
N TYR A 3 -19.16 28.09 40.28
CA TYR A 3 -19.24 26.66 39.93
C TYR A 3 -18.86 26.36 38.49
N VAL A 4 -19.09 27.26 37.53
CA VAL A 4 -18.67 27.10 36.13
C VAL A 4 -17.13 27.12 36.04
N GLY A 5 -16.46 28.01 36.78
CA GLY A 5 -14.99 28.04 36.82
C GLY A 5 -14.39 26.75 37.39
N PHE A 6 -14.96 26.20 38.48
CA PHE A 6 -14.50 24.93 39.02
C PHE A 6 -14.73 23.75 38.08
N ALA A 7 -15.87 23.70 37.39
CA ALA A 7 -16.14 22.66 36.40
C ALA A 7 -15.13 22.72 35.25
N LEU A 8 -14.81 23.91 34.76
CA LEU A 8 -13.85 24.11 33.69
C LEU A 8 -12.43 23.68 34.08
N LEU A 9 -12.00 24.05 35.31
CA LEU A 9 -10.71 23.59 35.83
C LEU A 9 -10.64 22.07 36.00
N ALA A 10 -11.74 21.44 36.45
CA ALA A 10 -11.80 19.98 36.58
C ALA A 10 -11.69 19.31 35.22
N ILE A 11 -12.38 19.81 34.17
CA ILE A 11 -12.28 19.28 32.81
C ILE A 11 -10.86 19.41 32.27
N VAL A 12 -10.22 20.58 32.42
CA VAL A 12 -8.82 20.78 32.00
C VAL A 12 -7.90 19.81 32.72
N GLY A 13 -8.08 19.64 34.04
CA GLY A 13 -7.28 18.70 34.83
C GLY A 13 -7.41 17.25 34.31
N ILE A 14 -8.62 16.80 33.96
CA ILE A 14 -8.87 15.48 33.39
C ILE A 14 -8.18 15.34 32.03
N ILE A 15 -8.29 16.35 31.17
CA ILE A 15 -7.64 16.33 29.85
C ILE A 15 -6.11 16.22 29.99
N VAL A 16 -5.52 17.02 30.86
CA VAL A 16 -4.06 16.97 31.13
C VAL A 16 -3.66 15.59 31.67
N ALA A 17 -4.43 15.03 32.58
CA ALA A 17 -4.14 13.70 33.13
C ALA A 17 -4.21 12.61 32.03
N LEU A 18 -5.21 12.66 31.15
CA LEU A 18 -5.34 11.72 30.03
C LEU A 18 -4.18 11.85 29.03
N LEU A 19 -3.75 13.07 28.72
CA LEU A 19 -2.59 13.32 27.85
C LEU A 19 -1.30 12.78 28.47
N LEU A 20 -1.09 12.97 29.77
CA LEU A 20 0.06 12.43 30.47
C LEU A 20 0.05 10.90 30.47
N ILE A 21 -1.09 10.28 30.72
CA ILE A 21 -1.22 8.82 30.66
C ILE A 21 -0.91 8.31 29.24
N ALA A 22 -1.45 8.97 28.20
CA ALA A 22 -1.17 8.62 26.81
C ALA A 22 0.32 8.74 26.49
N LEU A 23 0.97 9.84 26.89
CA LEU A 23 2.39 10.05 26.70
C LEU A 23 3.23 8.96 27.38
N ILE A 24 2.95 8.68 28.65
CA ILE A 24 3.65 7.64 29.41
C ILE A 24 3.48 6.28 28.72
N ARG A 25 2.25 5.91 28.35
CA ARG A 25 1.99 4.64 27.62
C ARG A 25 2.77 4.57 26.33
N THR A 26 2.84 5.66 25.56
CA THR A 26 3.59 5.72 24.31
C THR A 26 5.09 5.52 24.53
N LEU A 27 5.67 6.15 25.55
CA LEU A 27 7.10 6.00 25.91
C LEU A 27 7.45 4.56 26.31
N PHE A 28 6.52 3.83 26.92
CA PHE A 28 6.72 2.43 27.32
C PHE A 28 6.24 1.41 26.28
N THR A 29 5.63 1.86 25.19
CA THR A 29 5.21 0.96 24.09
C THR A 29 6.44 0.60 23.27
N LYS A 30 6.85 -0.66 23.36
CA LYS A 30 7.92 -1.18 22.47
C LYS A 30 7.39 -1.29 21.04
N PRO A 31 8.15 -0.80 20.05
CA PRO A 31 7.78 -1.02 18.65
C PRO A 31 7.66 -2.51 18.38
N LYS A 32 6.61 -2.91 17.69
CA LYS A 32 6.47 -4.28 17.20
C LYS A 32 7.47 -4.46 16.06
N THR A 33 8.61 -5.05 16.35
CA THR A 33 9.56 -5.46 15.32
C THR A 33 9.11 -6.79 14.73
N SER A 34 9.14 -6.90 13.41
CA SER A 34 8.91 -8.17 12.74
C SER A 34 10.07 -9.12 13.07
N THR A 35 9.74 -10.35 13.44
CA THR A 35 10.71 -11.44 13.55
C THR A 35 10.95 -12.13 12.22
N TYR A 36 10.31 -11.64 11.15
CA TYR A 36 10.47 -12.16 9.80
C TYR A 36 11.89 -11.84 9.30
N ALA A 37 12.65 -12.88 8.99
CA ALA A 37 13.90 -12.73 8.28
C ALA A 37 13.61 -12.62 6.78
N PRO A 38 14.18 -11.63 6.06
CA PRO A 38 14.05 -11.54 4.62
C PRO A 38 14.51 -12.83 3.95
N ASP A 39 13.86 -13.22 2.86
CA ASP A 39 14.34 -14.32 2.01
C ASP A 39 15.68 -13.91 1.39
N PRO A 40 16.78 -14.60 1.69
CA PRO A 40 18.10 -14.20 1.23
C PRO A 40 18.35 -14.50 -0.26
N ASP A 41 17.33 -14.92 -1.01
CA ASP A 41 17.45 -15.26 -2.43
C ASP A 41 17.46 -13.98 -3.31
N PRO A 42 18.65 -13.55 -3.80
CA PRO A 42 18.77 -12.33 -4.58
C PRO A 42 18.14 -12.45 -5.98
N GLU A 43 18.06 -13.66 -6.55
CA GLU A 43 17.46 -13.87 -7.87
C GLU A 43 15.95 -13.69 -7.78
N LYS A 44 15.34 -14.23 -6.73
CA LYS A 44 13.94 -14.07 -6.45
C LYS A 44 13.57 -12.62 -6.12
N ALA A 45 14.39 -11.94 -5.33
CA ALA A 45 14.22 -10.53 -5.04
C ALA A 45 14.26 -9.68 -6.32
N ARG A 46 15.22 -9.94 -7.20
CA ARG A 46 15.35 -9.28 -8.51
C ARG A 46 14.12 -9.54 -9.38
N ALA A 47 13.68 -10.79 -9.48
CA ALA A 47 12.49 -11.15 -10.27
C ALA A 47 11.22 -10.43 -9.78
N TYR A 48 11.07 -10.23 -8.48
CA TYR A 48 9.96 -9.44 -7.93
C TYR A 48 10.13 -7.95 -8.21
N ALA A 49 11.33 -7.40 -8.10
CA ALA A 49 11.61 -6.01 -8.43
C ALA A 49 11.31 -5.70 -9.90
N GLU A 50 11.69 -6.58 -10.83
CA GLU A 50 11.40 -6.45 -12.26
C GLU A 50 9.88 -6.47 -12.53
N LYS A 51 9.13 -7.35 -11.87
CA LYS A 51 7.67 -7.36 -11.96
C LYS A 51 7.04 -6.09 -11.41
N LEU A 52 7.52 -5.63 -10.26
CA LEU A 52 7.04 -4.39 -9.66
C LEU A 52 7.35 -3.18 -10.55
N SER A 53 8.56 -3.11 -11.10
CA SER A 53 8.97 -2.09 -12.07
C SER A 53 8.00 -2.03 -13.25
N ALA A 54 7.73 -3.18 -13.88
CA ALA A 54 6.80 -3.24 -15.00
C ALA A 54 5.37 -2.80 -14.62
N MET A 55 4.92 -3.06 -13.41
CA MET A 55 3.62 -2.57 -12.92
C MET A 55 3.62 -1.06 -12.65
N VAL A 56 4.72 -0.52 -12.12
CA VAL A 56 4.88 0.92 -11.85
C VAL A 56 4.88 1.74 -13.14
N GLN A 57 5.42 1.21 -14.23
CA GLN A 57 5.51 1.89 -15.51
C GLN A 57 4.14 2.18 -16.17
N VAL A 58 3.08 1.56 -15.69
CA VAL A 58 1.74 1.86 -16.19
C VAL A 58 1.15 3.03 -15.42
N ASN A 59 0.83 4.11 -16.12
CA ASN A 59 0.22 5.30 -15.53
C ASN A 59 -1.27 5.05 -15.21
N THR A 60 -1.55 4.58 -14.02
CA THR A 60 -2.90 4.33 -13.51
C THR A 60 -3.45 5.48 -12.65
N VAL A 61 -3.03 6.70 -12.93
CA VAL A 61 -3.58 7.90 -12.27
C VAL A 61 -5.09 7.98 -12.53
N ALA A 62 -5.84 8.06 -11.44
CA ALA A 62 -7.28 8.33 -11.48
C ALA A 62 -7.60 9.60 -10.69
N SER A 63 -8.51 10.39 -11.22
CA SER A 63 -9.12 11.52 -10.53
C SER A 63 -10.64 11.40 -10.55
N ASN A 64 -11.31 12.20 -9.73
CA ASN A 64 -12.78 12.25 -9.75
C ASN A 64 -13.35 12.74 -11.09
N GLU A 65 -12.54 13.46 -11.88
CA GLU A 65 -12.93 14.08 -13.14
C GLU A 65 -12.57 13.20 -14.35
N ASP A 66 -11.51 12.37 -14.24
CA ASP A 66 -11.01 11.53 -15.32
C ASP A 66 -10.82 10.09 -14.83
N ARG A 67 -11.82 9.26 -15.14
CA ARG A 67 -11.75 7.80 -14.92
C ARG A 67 -11.18 7.13 -16.15
N ARG A 68 -9.87 7.13 -16.29
CA ARG A 68 -9.15 6.51 -17.42
C ARG A 68 -9.25 4.99 -17.40
N THR A 69 -10.41 4.45 -17.74
CA THR A 69 -10.62 3.00 -17.81
C THR A 69 -9.59 2.30 -18.71
N GLU A 70 -9.16 2.96 -19.78
CA GLU A 70 -8.16 2.42 -20.72
C GLU A 70 -6.81 2.13 -20.05
N ALA A 71 -6.32 3.02 -19.17
CA ALA A 71 -5.08 2.82 -18.43
C ALA A 71 -5.16 1.58 -17.51
N PHE A 72 -6.31 1.34 -16.92
CA PHE A 72 -6.54 0.13 -16.13
C PHE A 72 -6.57 -1.12 -16.99
N LEU A 73 -7.18 -1.07 -18.18
CA LEU A 73 -7.17 -2.20 -19.12
C LEU A 73 -5.75 -2.54 -19.58
N ASP A 74 -4.90 -1.53 -19.82
CA ASP A 74 -3.50 -1.75 -20.14
C ASP A 74 -2.73 -2.35 -18.95
N PHE A 75 -3.00 -1.89 -17.75
CA PHE A 75 -2.45 -2.49 -16.53
C PHE A 75 -2.86 -3.96 -16.38
N HIS A 76 -4.12 -4.32 -16.73
CA HIS A 76 -4.58 -5.70 -16.71
C HIS A 76 -3.82 -6.60 -17.69
N LYS A 77 -3.42 -6.08 -18.86
CA LYS A 77 -2.57 -6.81 -19.82
C LYS A 77 -1.19 -7.10 -19.23
N VAL A 78 -0.59 -6.09 -18.54
CA VAL A 78 0.67 -6.25 -17.84
C VAL A 78 0.56 -7.31 -16.74
N LEU A 79 -0.49 -7.25 -15.92
CA LEU A 79 -0.73 -8.26 -14.88
C LEU A 79 -0.87 -9.67 -15.47
N ALA A 80 -1.57 -9.82 -16.61
CA ALA A 80 -1.72 -11.11 -17.27
C ALA A 80 -0.37 -11.67 -17.76
N ALA A 81 0.49 -10.81 -18.29
CA ALA A 81 1.82 -11.21 -18.74
C ALA A 81 2.75 -11.58 -17.58
N LEU A 82 2.71 -10.81 -16.47
CA LEU A 82 3.58 -11.04 -15.32
C LEU A 82 3.15 -12.21 -14.43
N PHE A 83 1.86 -12.51 -14.39
CA PHE A 83 1.27 -13.53 -13.53
C PHE A 83 0.40 -14.53 -14.28
N PRO A 84 0.93 -15.23 -15.29
CA PRO A 84 0.14 -16.13 -16.14
C PRO A 84 -0.55 -17.25 -15.36
N ARG A 85 0.09 -17.76 -14.29
CA ARG A 85 -0.51 -18.81 -13.45
C ARG A 85 -1.78 -18.35 -12.73
N VAL A 86 -1.83 -17.09 -12.29
CA VAL A 86 -3.04 -16.50 -11.69
C VAL A 86 -4.18 -16.51 -12.71
N HIS A 87 -3.89 -16.03 -13.92
CA HIS A 87 -4.88 -15.95 -14.99
C HIS A 87 -5.32 -17.30 -15.56
N GLN A 88 -4.49 -18.34 -15.42
CA GLN A 88 -4.83 -19.71 -15.84
C GLN A 88 -5.66 -20.48 -14.82
N HIS A 89 -5.47 -20.21 -13.53
CA HIS A 89 -6.05 -21.03 -12.47
C HIS A 89 -7.19 -20.36 -11.68
N LEU A 90 -7.31 -19.04 -11.77
CA LEU A 90 -8.35 -18.31 -11.08
C LEU A 90 -9.43 -17.85 -12.07
N GLU A 91 -10.67 -17.88 -11.61
CA GLU A 91 -11.78 -17.30 -12.35
C GLU A 91 -11.68 -15.77 -12.28
N LYS A 92 -11.54 -15.12 -13.46
CA LYS A 92 -11.42 -13.66 -13.57
C LYS A 92 -12.73 -13.04 -13.99
N VAL A 93 -13.15 -12.01 -13.28
CA VAL A 93 -14.23 -11.10 -13.68
C VAL A 93 -13.68 -9.69 -13.74
N GLU A 94 -14.01 -8.96 -14.79
CA GLU A 94 -13.64 -7.57 -15.00
C GLU A 94 -14.90 -6.72 -15.00
N ILE A 95 -14.92 -5.67 -14.15
CA ILE A 95 -16.08 -4.79 -13.99
C ILE A 95 -15.57 -3.35 -13.98
N ASP A 96 -15.87 -2.59 -15.05
CA ASP A 96 -15.54 -1.17 -15.17
C ASP A 96 -14.08 -0.86 -14.80
N GLY A 97 -13.12 -1.63 -15.34
CA GLY A 97 -11.70 -1.47 -15.05
C GLY A 97 -11.24 -2.02 -13.70
N ASN A 98 -12.11 -2.70 -12.96
CA ASN A 98 -11.75 -3.41 -11.73
C ASN A 98 -11.60 -4.91 -11.99
N LEU A 99 -10.69 -5.56 -11.28
CA LEU A 99 -10.45 -6.99 -11.37
C LEU A 99 -10.94 -7.71 -10.12
N LEU A 100 -11.68 -8.77 -10.31
CA LEU A 100 -12.03 -9.74 -9.28
C LEU A 100 -11.50 -11.12 -9.69
N TYR A 101 -10.72 -11.73 -8.83
CA TYR A 101 -10.26 -13.11 -9.00
C TYR A 101 -10.88 -14.00 -7.92
N ARG A 102 -11.44 -15.11 -8.35
CA ARG A 102 -11.95 -16.13 -7.44
C ARG A 102 -11.03 -17.34 -7.46
N TRP A 103 -10.48 -17.64 -6.30
CA TRP A 103 -9.77 -18.88 -6.06
C TRP A 103 -10.68 -19.83 -5.30
N GLN A 104 -11.14 -20.89 -5.98
CA GLN A 104 -11.99 -21.88 -5.35
C GLN A 104 -11.18 -22.65 -4.29
N GLY A 105 -11.61 -22.54 -3.04
CA GLY A 105 -11.08 -23.31 -1.93
C GLY A 105 -11.70 -24.71 -1.84
N THR A 106 -11.28 -25.47 -0.85
CA THR A 106 -11.84 -26.80 -0.55
C THR A 106 -13.24 -26.74 0.07
N SER A 107 -13.62 -25.58 0.62
CA SER A 107 -14.93 -25.30 1.18
C SER A 107 -15.41 -23.92 0.73
N ALA A 108 -16.72 -23.74 0.65
CA ALA A 108 -17.36 -22.44 0.43
C ALA A 108 -17.57 -21.64 1.73
N ASP A 109 -17.28 -22.24 2.88
CA ASP A 109 -17.48 -21.63 4.18
C ASP A 109 -16.39 -20.60 4.49
N LYS A 110 -16.79 -19.44 5.03
CA LYS A 110 -15.90 -18.39 5.50
C LYS A 110 -14.88 -17.92 4.44
N PRO A 111 -15.36 -17.40 3.30
CA PRO A 111 -14.46 -16.87 2.26
C PRO A 111 -13.60 -15.74 2.82
N ILE A 112 -12.37 -15.66 2.33
CA ILE A 112 -11.45 -14.55 2.62
C ILE A 112 -11.42 -13.64 1.40
N VAL A 113 -11.52 -12.32 1.61
CA VAL A 113 -11.36 -11.32 0.56
C VAL A 113 -10.05 -10.57 0.81
N LEU A 114 -9.17 -10.58 -0.18
CA LEU A 114 -7.97 -9.77 -0.23
C LEU A 114 -8.21 -8.64 -1.22
N MET A 115 -7.99 -7.40 -0.79
CA MET A 115 -8.23 -6.22 -1.60
C MET A 115 -6.95 -5.39 -1.73
N ALA A 116 -6.73 -4.86 -2.92
CA ALA A 116 -5.71 -3.86 -3.20
C ALA A 116 -6.26 -2.92 -4.27
N HIS A 117 -5.92 -1.63 -4.18
CA HIS A 117 -6.25 -0.69 -5.23
C HIS A 117 -5.15 -0.66 -6.28
N GLN A 118 -5.52 -0.37 -7.52
CA GLN A 118 -4.61 -0.29 -8.67
C GLN A 118 -4.38 1.15 -9.15
N ASP A 119 -5.22 2.08 -8.72
CA ASP A 119 -5.08 3.49 -9.02
C ASP A 119 -4.01 4.15 -8.16
N VAL A 120 -3.43 5.22 -8.70
CA VAL A 120 -2.49 6.10 -8.02
C VAL A 120 -2.98 7.54 -8.12
N VAL A 121 -2.55 8.37 -7.17
CA VAL A 121 -2.81 9.81 -7.21
C VAL A 121 -1.91 10.49 -8.25
N PRO A 122 -2.31 11.67 -8.77
CA PRO A 122 -1.43 12.47 -9.62
C PRO A 122 -0.09 12.73 -8.93
N ALA A 123 0.99 12.56 -9.68
CA ALA A 123 2.35 12.84 -9.23
C ALA A 123 2.67 14.30 -9.54
N GLU A 124 2.68 15.15 -8.52
CA GLU A 124 2.98 16.58 -8.63
C GLU A 124 4.34 16.89 -8.02
N GLY A 125 4.96 17.99 -8.46
CA GLY A 125 6.25 18.47 -7.95
C GLY A 125 7.47 17.90 -8.68
N GLU A 126 8.66 18.11 -8.08
CA GLU A 126 9.94 17.64 -8.62
C GLU A 126 10.25 16.25 -8.04
N TRP A 127 10.70 15.35 -8.90
CA TRP A 127 11.01 13.96 -8.55
C TRP A 127 12.48 13.65 -8.83
N ILE A 128 13.11 12.84 -7.99
CA ILE A 128 14.47 12.34 -8.23
C ILE A 128 14.49 11.35 -9.39
N HIS A 129 13.47 10.49 -9.45
CA HIS A 129 13.19 9.58 -10.57
C HIS A 129 11.81 9.91 -11.12
N GLU A 130 11.63 9.80 -12.41
CA GLU A 130 10.33 10.02 -13.03
C GLU A 130 9.25 9.13 -12.40
N PRO A 131 8.03 9.67 -12.15
CA PRO A 131 6.99 8.99 -11.37
C PRO A 131 6.62 7.59 -11.86
N PHE A 132 6.76 7.34 -13.15
CA PHE A 132 6.44 6.05 -13.79
C PHE A 132 7.65 5.41 -14.47
N SER A 133 8.87 5.73 -14.04
CA SER A 133 10.08 5.13 -14.60
C SER A 133 10.20 3.65 -14.27
N GLY A 134 9.82 3.26 -13.06
CA GLY A 134 10.06 1.91 -12.57
C GLY A 134 11.54 1.59 -12.41
N ASP A 135 12.41 2.59 -12.26
CA ASP A 135 13.84 2.40 -12.11
C ASP A 135 14.18 1.47 -10.96
N ILE A 136 15.15 0.57 -11.19
CA ILE A 136 15.64 -0.34 -10.15
C ILE A 136 17.05 0.10 -9.82
N GLU A 137 17.23 0.86 -8.75
CA GLU A 137 18.51 1.41 -8.34
C GLU A 137 18.66 1.42 -6.83
N GLY A 138 19.87 1.15 -6.33
CA GLY A 138 20.20 1.19 -4.91
C GLY A 138 19.45 0.17 -4.05
N GLY A 139 18.88 -0.88 -4.65
CA GLY A 139 18.04 -1.84 -3.95
C GLY A 139 16.56 -1.46 -3.88
N PHE A 140 16.13 -0.42 -4.61
CA PHE A 140 14.77 0.09 -4.62
C PHE A 140 14.16 0.01 -6.01
N VAL A 141 12.84 -0.07 -6.08
CA VAL A 141 12.07 0.23 -7.29
C VAL A 141 11.45 1.60 -7.11
N TRP A 142 11.84 2.54 -7.99
CA TRP A 142 11.43 3.93 -7.93
C TRP A 142 10.16 4.15 -8.76
N GLY A 143 9.25 4.96 -8.22
CA GLY A 143 8.04 5.31 -8.95
C GLY A 143 6.93 5.88 -8.09
N SER A 144 5.91 6.43 -8.72
CA SER A 144 4.73 6.94 -8.05
C SER A 144 3.89 5.79 -7.52
N ARG A 145 3.67 5.80 -6.22
CA ARG A 145 2.68 4.99 -5.54
C ARG A 145 2.03 5.84 -4.46
N HIS A 146 0.88 5.45 -3.96
CA HIS A 146 0.20 6.19 -2.89
C HIS A 146 1.19 6.53 -1.76
N GLY A 147 1.47 7.83 -1.57
CA GLY A 147 2.37 8.31 -0.52
C GLY A 147 3.85 8.43 -0.85
N GLY A 148 4.28 8.29 -2.11
CA GLY A 148 5.69 8.55 -2.52
C GLY A 148 6.72 7.59 -1.92
N HIS A 149 6.34 6.35 -1.59
CA HIS A 149 7.19 5.42 -0.88
C HIS A 149 7.92 4.44 -1.79
N GLN A 150 9.20 4.28 -1.48
CA GLN A 150 10.11 3.29 -2.03
C GLN A 150 9.73 1.89 -1.53
N VAL A 151 9.73 0.90 -2.41
CA VAL A 151 9.60 -0.50 -2.01
C VAL A 151 10.96 -1.16 -2.11
N LEU A 152 11.48 -1.61 -0.98
CA LEU A 152 12.73 -2.37 -0.94
C LEU A 152 12.54 -3.77 -1.54
N PRO A 153 13.51 -4.29 -2.30
CA PRO A 153 13.45 -5.65 -2.84
C PRO A 153 13.41 -6.73 -1.76
N ASP A 154 13.87 -6.42 -0.56
CA ASP A 154 13.91 -7.32 0.61
C ASP A 154 12.62 -7.26 1.46
N GLY A 155 11.58 -6.58 1.00
CA GLY A 155 10.27 -6.55 1.65
C GLY A 155 10.17 -5.68 2.90
N HIS A 156 11.19 -4.91 3.22
CA HIS A 156 11.12 -3.92 4.27
C HIS A 156 10.40 -2.66 3.78
N LEU A 157 9.22 -2.40 4.30
CA LEU A 157 8.62 -1.07 4.24
C LEU A 157 9.41 -0.18 5.20
N PRO A 158 9.86 1.00 4.78
CA PRO A 158 10.40 1.95 5.74
C PRO A 158 9.30 2.26 6.75
N VAL A 159 9.56 2.00 8.02
CA VAL A 159 8.70 2.39 9.13
C VAL A 159 9.07 3.83 9.45
N TYR A 160 8.19 4.76 9.10
CA TYR A 160 8.21 6.12 9.62
C TYR A 160 7.29 6.26 10.81
#